data_a2314851d0de874fab5502717db76092
#
_entry.id   a2314851d0de874fab5502717db76092
#
_cell.length_a   1.000
_cell.length_b   1.000
_cell.length_c   1.000
_cell.angle_alpha   90.00
_cell.angle_beta   90.00
_cell.angle_gamma   90.00
#
_symmetry.space_group_name_H-M   'P 1'
#
loop_
_entity.id
_entity.type
_entity.pdbx_description
1 polymer ?
#
loop_
_entity_poly.entity_id
_entity_poly.type
_entity_poly.pdbx_seq_one_letter_code
_entity_poly.pdbx_strand_id
1 'polypeptide(L)'
;MKRARGFTLLEILLALATGALLLSAVMPMLTMTAAAATSPATDEQADLDRQASFAMERIARVVRAKAPAVLAPPPGATGLMALFNAAPQDPSTTGAWLAPATFQRVGAKAPYTLVEKRDGDNVLHVLADSVDSVQFTALPLSEGRQLIQVDLVLKTANATSSASSIMRMGWLQ
;
A
#
# COMPACT_ATOMS: atom_id res chain seq x y z
N MET A 1 2.59 33.91 62.54
CA MET A 1 3.20 34.35 61.25
C MET A 1 4.19 33.28 60.78
N LYS A 2 3.89 32.57 59.70
CA LYS A 2 4.82 31.57 59.13
C LYS A 2 5.86 32.35 58.32
N ARG A 3 7.14 32.23 58.65
CA ARG A 3 8.25 32.79 57.87
C ARG A 3 8.36 32.05 56.56
N ALA A 4 8.18 32.69 55.45
CA ALA A 4 8.49 32.18 54.15
C ALA A 4 10.02 31.94 54.06
N ARG A 5 10.45 30.70 53.89
CA ARG A 5 11.86 30.37 53.62
C ARG A 5 12.11 30.70 52.14
N GLY A 6 12.97 31.73 51.94
CA GLY A 6 13.45 32.03 50.58
C GLY A 6 14.42 30.94 50.11
N PHE A 7 14.42 30.66 48.82
CA PHE A 7 15.39 29.77 48.22
C PHE A 7 16.81 30.33 48.34
N THR A 8 17.74 29.43 48.67
CA THR A 8 19.14 29.81 48.75
C THR A 8 19.72 29.88 47.30
N LEU A 9 20.70 30.74 47.12
CA LEU A 9 21.40 30.89 45.81
C LEU A 9 22.03 29.59 45.35
N LEU A 10 22.48 28.76 46.32
CA LEU A 10 23.02 27.42 46.06
C LEU A 10 21.95 26.47 45.51
N GLU A 11 20.73 26.55 46.03
CA GLU A 11 19.62 25.67 45.57
C GLU A 11 19.17 25.99 44.15
N ILE A 12 19.17 27.25 43.77
CA ILE A 12 18.92 27.70 42.40
C ILE A 12 20.02 27.25 41.45
N LEU A 13 21.31 27.36 41.86
CA LEU A 13 22.44 26.91 41.06
C LEU A 13 22.44 25.36 40.86
N LEU A 14 22.08 24.62 41.90
CA LEU A 14 21.98 23.16 41.83
C LEU A 14 20.83 22.73 40.91
N ALA A 15 19.67 23.39 40.99
CA ALA A 15 18.54 23.13 40.13
C ALA A 15 18.84 23.44 38.65
N LEU A 16 19.56 24.53 38.36
CA LEU A 16 19.98 24.87 37.00
C LEU A 16 21.02 23.86 36.46
N ALA A 17 21.98 23.45 37.29
CA ALA A 17 22.99 22.47 36.88
C ALA A 17 22.37 21.10 36.58
N THR A 18 21.44 20.63 37.41
CA THR A 18 20.73 19.37 37.15
C THR A 18 19.79 19.46 35.95
N GLY A 19 19.12 20.58 35.75
CA GLY A 19 18.30 20.84 34.55
C GLY A 19 19.12 20.85 33.27
N ALA A 20 20.29 21.48 33.28
CA ALA A 20 21.21 21.50 32.13
C ALA A 20 21.76 20.10 31.79
N LEU A 21 22.09 19.29 32.79
CA LEU A 21 22.51 17.90 32.64
C LEU A 21 21.41 17.02 32.01
N LEU A 22 20.16 17.17 32.48
CA LEU A 22 19.04 16.44 31.90
C LEU A 22 18.77 16.85 30.45
N LEU A 23 18.81 18.14 30.12
CA LEU A 23 18.65 18.62 28.77
C LEU A 23 19.76 18.13 27.83
N SER A 24 21.02 18.10 28.29
CA SER A 24 22.14 17.61 27.51
C SER A 24 22.03 16.10 27.19
N ALA A 25 21.39 15.32 28.05
CA ALA A 25 21.17 13.88 27.82
C ALA A 25 19.99 13.61 26.88
N VAL A 26 18.94 14.45 26.89
CA VAL A 26 17.71 14.26 26.10
C VAL A 26 17.83 14.84 24.69
N MET A 27 18.55 15.96 24.53
CA MET A 27 18.71 16.62 23.21
C MET A 27 19.27 15.71 22.10
N PRO A 28 20.33 14.90 22.31
CA PRO A 28 20.83 13.98 21.29
C PRO A 28 19.79 12.92 20.87
N MET A 29 18.96 12.47 21.79
CA MET A 29 17.89 11.50 21.51
C MET A 29 16.81 12.11 20.64
N LEU A 30 16.40 13.35 20.91
CA LEU A 30 15.40 14.08 20.10
C LEU A 30 15.92 14.42 18.71
N THR A 31 17.20 14.80 18.59
CA THR A 31 17.79 15.08 17.26
C THR A 31 17.99 13.82 16.43
N MET A 32 18.34 12.67 17.03
CA MET A 32 18.41 11.39 16.32
C MET A 32 17.03 10.91 15.83
N THR A 33 15.99 11.03 16.64
CA THR A 33 14.62 10.67 16.22
C THR A 33 14.08 11.61 15.15
N ALA A 34 14.35 12.90 15.24
CA ALA A 34 13.98 13.87 14.21
C ALA A 34 14.72 13.63 12.89
N ALA A 35 16.03 13.33 12.94
CA ALA A 35 16.82 13.02 11.75
C ALA A 35 16.40 11.70 11.08
N ALA A 36 16.02 10.69 11.86
CA ALA A 36 15.50 9.43 11.36
C ALA A 36 14.11 9.60 10.71
N ALA A 37 13.27 10.49 11.25
CA ALA A 37 11.93 10.78 10.74
C ALA A 37 11.94 11.62 9.45
N THR A 38 13.03 12.30 9.14
CA THR A 38 13.17 13.18 7.96
C THR A 38 14.16 12.64 6.92
N SER A 39 14.57 11.36 7.01
CA SER A 39 15.44 10.80 5.98
C SER A 39 14.65 10.56 4.69
N PRO A 40 15.15 10.97 3.51
CA PRO A 40 14.48 10.75 2.22
C PRO A 40 14.09 9.29 1.98
N ALA A 41 14.91 8.36 2.45
CA ALA A 41 14.63 6.92 2.34
C ALA A 41 13.42 6.49 3.17
N THR A 42 13.15 7.13 4.32
CA THR A 42 11.96 6.84 5.14
C THR A 42 10.69 7.36 4.48
N ASP A 43 10.78 8.53 3.84
CA ASP A 43 9.64 9.11 3.12
C ASP A 43 9.33 8.31 1.86
N GLU A 44 10.33 7.88 1.09
CA GLU A 44 10.16 6.99 -0.07
C GLU A 44 9.54 5.64 0.34
N GLN A 45 10.01 5.03 1.43
CA GLN A 45 9.44 3.78 1.94
C GLN A 45 7.98 3.95 2.32
N ALA A 46 7.64 5.01 3.05
CA ALA A 46 6.26 5.30 3.46
C ALA A 46 5.35 5.58 2.26
N ASP A 47 5.88 6.18 1.20
CA ASP A 47 5.13 6.41 -0.03
C ASP A 47 4.87 5.10 -0.80
N LEU A 48 5.89 4.24 -0.95
CA LEU A 48 5.73 2.92 -1.55
C LEU A 48 4.73 2.06 -0.78
N ASP A 49 4.76 2.07 0.56
CA ASP A 49 3.83 1.32 1.39
C ASP A 49 2.38 1.81 1.22
N ARG A 50 2.17 3.12 1.07
CA ARG A 50 0.86 3.70 0.75
C ARG A 50 0.37 3.29 -0.64
N GLN A 51 1.23 3.35 -1.65
CA GLN A 51 0.90 2.92 -3.01
C GLN A 51 0.57 1.43 -3.05
N ALA A 52 1.38 0.58 -2.40
CA ALA A 52 1.12 -0.85 -2.29
C ALA A 52 -0.23 -1.15 -1.63
N SER A 53 -0.51 -0.51 -0.50
CA SER A 53 -1.77 -0.66 0.24
C SER A 53 -2.98 -0.23 -0.59
N PHE A 54 -2.90 0.92 -1.25
CA PHE A 54 -3.96 1.42 -2.13
C PHE A 54 -4.22 0.48 -3.31
N ALA A 55 -3.16 0.04 -3.99
CA ALA A 55 -3.26 -0.88 -5.12
C ALA A 55 -3.88 -2.22 -4.68
N MET A 56 -3.42 -2.79 -3.57
CA MET A 56 -3.93 -4.06 -3.04
C MET A 56 -5.39 -3.95 -2.60
N GLU A 57 -5.78 -2.86 -1.94
CA GLU A 57 -7.19 -2.63 -1.56
C GLU A 57 -8.09 -2.54 -2.80
N ARG A 58 -7.62 -1.81 -3.83
CA ARG A 58 -8.38 -1.67 -5.08
C ARG A 58 -8.52 -2.99 -5.81
N ILE A 59 -7.44 -3.76 -5.93
CA ILE A 59 -7.46 -5.11 -6.52
C ILE A 59 -8.40 -6.02 -5.72
N ALA A 60 -8.32 -6.02 -4.39
CA ALA A 60 -9.18 -6.83 -3.53
C ALA A 60 -10.66 -6.50 -3.74
N ARG A 61 -11.01 -5.23 -3.90
CA ARG A 61 -12.39 -4.80 -4.18
C ARG A 61 -12.89 -5.36 -5.51
N VAL A 62 -12.05 -5.34 -6.56
CA VAL A 62 -12.40 -5.89 -7.87
C VAL A 62 -12.50 -7.41 -7.82
N VAL A 63 -11.54 -8.09 -7.20
CA VAL A 63 -11.54 -9.56 -7.05
C VAL A 63 -12.78 -10.06 -6.31
N ARG A 64 -13.21 -9.37 -5.25
CA ARG A 64 -14.41 -9.73 -4.51
C ARG A 64 -15.71 -9.52 -5.30
N ALA A 65 -15.71 -8.58 -6.23
CA ALA A 65 -16.89 -8.21 -7.01
C ALA A 65 -17.00 -8.92 -8.36
N LYS A 66 -15.92 -9.56 -8.84
CA LYS A 66 -15.82 -10.03 -10.23
C LYS A 66 -15.17 -11.41 -10.33
N ALA A 67 -15.43 -12.08 -11.45
CA ALA A 67 -14.81 -13.35 -11.81
C ALA A 67 -13.58 -13.13 -12.69
N PRO A 68 -12.46 -13.87 -12.50
CA PRO A 68 -11.32 -13.77 -13.40
C PRO A 68 -11.64 -14.37 -14.76
N ALA A 69 -11.34 -13.63 -15.82
CA ALA A 69 -11.36 -14.15 -17.19
C ALA A 69 -9.95 -14.56 -17.63
N VAL A 70 -8.96 -13.73 -17.28
CA VAL A 70 -7.55 -13.93 -17.61
C VAL A 70 -6.72 -13.46 -16.41
N LEU A 71 -5.83 -14.32 -15.90
CA LEU A 71 -4.96 -13.99 -14.77
C LEU A 71 -3.51 -13.69 -15.20
N ALA A 72 -3.15 -14.09 -16.39
CA ALA A 72 -1.83 -13.82 -16.98
C ALA A 72 -2.02 -13.26 -18.39
N PRO A 73 -1.07 -12.46 -18.91
CA PRO A 73 -1.15 -12.02 -20.29
C PRO A 73 -1.15 -13.22 -21.21
N PRO A 74 -2.05 -13.28 -22.21
CA PRO A 74 -1.99 -14.30 -23.22
C PRO A 74 -0.68 -14.17 -24.00
N PRO A 75 -0.19 -15.27 -24.64
CA PRO A 75 1.02 -15.23 -25.46
C PRO A 75 0.94 -14.10 -26.49
N GLY A 76 1.95 -13.22 -26.50
CA GLY A 76 2.01 -12.07 -27.41
C GLY A 76 1.27 -10.81 -26.95
N ALA A 77 0.51 -10.82 -25.86
CA ALA A 77 -0.11 -9.63 -25.29
C ALA A 77 0.86 -8.94 -24.34
N THR A 78 1.21 -7.69 -24.64
CA THR A 78 2.11 -6.90 -23.80
C THR A 78 1.30 -6.14 -22.75
N GLY A 79 1.69 -6.26 -21.49
CA GLY A 79 1.17 -5.40 -20.41
C GLY A 79 -0.11 -5.86 -19.71
N LEU A 80 -0.89 -6.79 -20.29
CA LEU A 80 -2.09 -7.33 -19.62
C LEU A 80 -1.67 -8.28 -18.49
N MET A 81 -2.08 -7.96 -17.26
CA MET A 81 -1.75 -8.80 -16.08
C MET A 81 -2.95 -9.62 -15.62
N ALA A 82 -4.14 -9.02 -15.58
CA ALA A 82 -5.35 -9.70 -15.19
C ALA A 82 -6.59 -9.01 -15.77
N LEU A 83 -7.54 -9.79 -16.24
CA LEU A 83 -8.85 -9.34 -16.67
C LEU A 83 -9.92 -9.97 -15.78
N PHE A 84 -10.76 -9.16 -15.19
CA PHE A 84 -11.89 -9.60 -14.39
C PHE A 84 -13.19 -9.25 -15.09
N ASN A 85 -13.95 -10.26 -15.46
CA ASN A 85 -15.28 -10.09 -16.04
C ASN A 85 -16.26 -9.50 -15.03
N ALA A 86 -17.26 -8.80 -15.56
CA ALA A 86 -18.42 -8.42 -14.77
C ALA A 86 -19.16 -9.68 -14.30
N ALA A 87 -19.42 -9.77 -12.98
CA ALA A 87 -20.35 -10.73 -12.43
C ALA A 87 -21.70 -10.06 -12.23
N PRO A 88 -22.84 -10.79 -12.39
CA PRO A 88 -24.15 -10.24 -12.03
C PRO A 88 -24.15 -9.86 -10.55
N GLN A 89 -24.62 -8.67 -10.23
CA GLN A 89 -24.68 -8.21 -8.84
C GLN A 89 -25.70 -8.98 -8.00
N ASP A 90 -26.75 -9.47 -8.62
CA ASP A 90 -27.81 -10.28 -8.02
C ASP A 90 -28.49 -11.04 -9.15
N PRO A 91 -28.63 -12.38 -9.06
CA PRO A 91 -29.36 -13.16 -10.05
C PRO A 91 -30.84 -12.76 -10.16
N SER A 92 -31.39 -12.08 -9.16
CA SER A 92 -32.77 -11.55 -9.18
C SER A 92 -32.89 -10.18 -9.84
N THR A 93 -31.80 -9.45 -10.02
CA THR A 93 -31.79 -8.14 -10.66
C THR A 93 -31.39 -8.27 -12.12
N THR A 94 -32.38 -8.32 -12.98
CA THR A 94 -32.19 -8.28 -14.42
C THR A 94 -31.45 -7.02 -14.85
N GLY A 95 -30.14 -7.13 -15.17
CA GLY A 95 -29.48 -6.20 -16.06
C GLY A 95 -28.34 -5.34 -15.56
N ALA A 96 -27.98 -5.32 -14.28
CA ALA A 96 -26.85 -4.50 -13.81
C ALA A 96 -25.54 -5.31 -13.77
N TRP A 97 -24.92 -5.51 -14.92
CA TRP A 97 -23.57 -6.04 -15.01
C TRP A 97 -22.57 -4.95 -14.65
N LEU A 98 -21.64 -5.25 -13.74
CA LEU A 98 -20.49 -4.39 -13.52
C LEU A 98 -19.58 -4.48 -14.74
N ALA A 99 -19.10 -3.34 -15.24
CA ALA A 99 -18.15 -3.31 -16.35
C ALA A 99 -16.90 -4.15 -16.03
N PRO A 100 -16.34 -4.89 -17.01
CA PRO A 100 -15.07 -5.61 -16.82
C PRO A 100 -13.96 -4.66 -16.35
N ALA A 101 -13.02 -5.18 -15.59
CA ALA A 101 -11.83 -4.45 -15.20
C ALA A 101 -10.57 -5.21 -15.61
N THR A 102 -9.62 -4.50 -16.17
CA THR A 102 -8.34 -5.03 -16.59
C THR A 102 -7.24 -4.38 -15.76
N PHE A 103 -6.40 -5.17 -15.12
CA PHE A 103 -5.15 -4.70 -14.55
C PHE A 103 -4.04 -4.95 -15.55
N GLN A 104 -3.24 -3.93 -15.81
CA GLN A 104 -2.14 -4.02 -16.74
C GLN A 104 -0.92 -3.24 -16.25
N ARG A 105 0.24 -3.71 -16.67
CA ARG A 105 1.51 -3.05 -16.45
C ARG A 105 1.85 -2.21 -17.67
N VAL A 106 2.11 -0.92 -17.46
CA VAL A 106 2.49 0.03 -18.49
C VAL A 106 3.94 0.45 -18.30
N GLY A 107 4.70 0.50 -19.39
CA GLY A 107 6.12 0.86 -19.41
C GLY A 107 6.94 -0.12 -20.23
N ALA A 108 8.05 0.35 -20.81
CA ALA A 108 8.94 -0.48 -21.61
C ALA A 108 9.93 -1.29 -20.74
N LYS A 109 10.26 -0.78 -19.57
CA LYS A 109 11.16 -1.41 -18.57
C LYS A 109 10.76 -0.96 -17.16
N ALA A 110 11.22 -1.70 -16.15
CA ALA A 110 11.05 -1.29 -14.76
C ALA A 110 11.78 0.04 -14.44
N PRO A 111 11.23 0.88 -13.54
CA PRO A 111 9.95 0.67 -12.88
C PRO A 111 8.76 0.84 -13.83
N TYR A 112 7.74 0.02 -13.64
CA TYR A 112 6.50 0.07 -14.41
C TYR A 112 5.42 0.84 -13.66
N THR A 113 4.35 1.20 -14.37
CA THR A 113 3.13 1.73 -13.77
C THR A 113 2.04 0.67 -13.81
N LEU A 114 1.46 0.34 -12.66
CA LEU A 114 0.27 -0.50 -12.58
C LEU A 114 -0.97 0.35 -12.75
N VAL A 115 -1.78 0.00 -13.72
CA VAL A 115 -3.02 0.72 -14.03
C VAL A 115 -4.23 -0.22 -14.04
N GLU A 116 -5.39 0.33 -13.69
CA GLU A 116 -6.70 -0.28 -13.88
C GLU A 116 -7.37 0.38 -15.10
N LYS A 117 -7.83 -0.42 -16.03
CA LYS A 117 -8.74 -0.02 -17.11
C LYS A 117 -10.10 -0.67 -16.88
N ARG A 118 -11.15 0.14 -16.88
CA ARG A 118 -12.54 -0.33 -16.82
C ARG A 118 -13.13 -0.31 -18.23
N ASP A 119 -13.97 -1.29 -18.51
CA ASP A 119 -14.66 -1.32 -19.80
C ASP A 119 -15.63 -0.14 -19.90
N GLY A 120 -15.68 0.47 -21.11
CA GLY A 120 -16.43 1.69 -21.33
C GLY A 120 -15.75 2.98 -20.86
N ASP A 121 -14.61 2.88 -20.17
CA ASP A 121 -13.81 4.03 -19.78
C ASP A 121 -12.47 4.01 -20.53
N ASN A 122 -12.17 5.09 -21.26
CA ASN A 122 -10.89 5.25 -21.94
C ASN A 122 -9.77 5.77 -21.00
N VAL A 123 -10.09 5.96 -19.74
CA VAL A 123 -9.15 6.47 -18.74
C VAL A 123 -8.41 5.31 -18.08
N LEU A 124 -7.09 5.44 -18.03
CA LEU A 124 -6.24 4.55 -17.23
C LEU A 124 -6.11 5.12 -15.82
N HIS A 125 -6.57 4.36 -14.84
CA HIS A 125 -6.47 4.74 -13.43
C HIS A 125 -5.16 4.19 -12.86
N VAL A 126 -4.21 5.06 -12.55
CA VAL A 126 -2.93 4.68 -11.95
C VAL A 126 -3.18 4.19 -10.53
N LEU A 127 -2.66 3.00 -10.21
CA LEU A 127 -2.72 2.39 -8.89
C LEU A 127 -1.37 2.48 -8.16
N ALA A 128 -0.27 2.29 -8.89
CA ALA A 128 1.09 2.43 -8.40
C ALA A 128 2.04 2.72 -9.57
N ASP A 129 3.07 3.53 -9.36
CA ASP A 129 3.99 3.99 -10.40
C ASP A 129 5.41 3.41 -10.32
N SER A 130 5.81 2.86 -9.20
CA SER A 130 7.15 2.30 -8.96
C SER A 130 7.17 0.77 -8.94
N VAL A 131 6.42 0.13 -9.85
CA VAL A 131 6.22 -1.32 -9.87
C VAL A 131 7.44 -2.02 -10.46
N ASP A 132 8.08 -2.88 -9.67
CA ASP A 132 9.10 -3.82 -10.14
C ASP A 132 8.44 -5.08 -10.70
N SER A 133 7.50 -5.66 -9.96
CA SER A 133 6.74 -6.82 -10.40
C SER A 133 5.33 -6.84 -9.83
N VAL A 134 4.41 -7.43 -10.59
CA VAL A 134 3.06 -7.77 -10.14
C VAL A 134 2.67 -9.11 -10.75
N GLN A 135 2.12 -10.00 -9.93
CA GLN A 135 1.71 -11.33 -10.35
C GLN A 135 0.35 -11.69 -9.78
N PHE A 136 -0.50 -12.29 -10.62
CA PHE A 136 -1.78 -12.85 -10.25
C PHE A 136 -1.74 -14.35 -10.45
N THR A 137 -2.00 -15.12 -9.39
CA THR A 137 -1.94 -16.58 -9.42
C THR A 137 -3.26 -17.16 -8.94
N ALA A 138 -3.87 -18.01 -9.76
CA ALA A 138 -5.03 -18.79 -9.33
C ALA A 138 -4.58 -19.90 -8.37
N LEU A 139 -5.19 -19.96 -7.21
CA LEU A 139 -4.98 -21.02 -6.23
C LEU A 139 -6.12 -22.06 -6.31
N PRO A 140 -5.92 -23.27 -5.75
CA PRO A 140 -6.97 -24.26 -5.66
C PRO A 140 -8.22 -23.72 -5.00
N LEU A 141 -9.38 -24.25 -5.40
CA LEU A 141 -10.69 -23.90 -4.83
C LEU A 141 -10.69 -24.18 -3.33
N SER A 142 -11.20 -23.24 -2.58
CA SER A 142 -11.50 -23.41 -1.15
C SER A 142 -12.98 -23.15 -0.90
N GLU A 143 -13.66 -24.15 -0.35
CA GLU A 143 -15.12 -24.09 -0.09
C GLU A 143 -15.94 -23.71 -1.34
N GLY A 144 -15.56 -24.23 -2.50
CA GLY A 144 -16.23 -23.94 -3.77
C GLY A 144 -15.95 -22.55 -4.36
N ARG A 145 -15.04 -21.79 -3.76
CA ARG A 145 -14.67 -20.45 -4.25
C ARG A 145 -13.25 -20.42 -4.78
N GLN A 146 -13.05 -19.71 -5.88
CA GLN A 146 -11.74 -19.45 -6.44
C GLN A 146 -10.96 -18.51 -5.51
N LEU A 147 -9.71 -18.89 -5.22
CA LEU A 147 -8.76 -18.03 -4.53
C LEU A 147 -7.78 -17.46 -5.56
N ILE A 148 -7.39 -16.21 -5.34
CA ILE A 148 -6.38 -15.53 -6.15
C ILE A 148 -5.33 -14.98 -5.20
N GLN A 149 -4.09 -15.36 -5.42
CA GLN A 149 -2.94 -14.71 -4.80
C GLN A 149 -2.48 -13.57 -5.68
N VAL A 150 -2.23 -12.43 -5.08
CA VAL A 150 -1.68 -11.25 -5.73
C VAL A 150 -0.39 -10.89 -5.01
N ASP A 151 0.70 -10.86 -5.74
CA ASP A 151 2.03 -10.46 -5.27
C ASP A 151 2.43 -9.18 -6.00
N LEU A 152 2.73 -8.13 -5.24
CA LEU A 152 3.10 -6.81 -5.73
C LEU A 152 4.42 -6.39 -5.09
N VAL A 153 5.39 -6.02 -5.91
CA VAL A 153 6.66 -5.45 -5.47
C VAL A 153 6.82 -4.07 -6.08
N LEU A 154 6.99 -3.08 -5.23
CA LEU A 154 7.32 -1.71 -5.59
C LEU A 154 8.77 -1.43 -5.23
N LYS A 155 9.48 -0.72 -6.09
CA LYS A 155 10.91 -0.46 -5.91
C LYS A 155 11.32 0.88 -6.49
N THR A 156 12.03 1.65 -5.68
CA THR A 156 12.81 2.83 -6.10
C THR A 156 14.31 2.54 -5.98
N ALA A 157 15.14 3.56 -6.18
CA ALA A 157 16.58 3.43 -5.98
C ALA A 157 16.95 3.14 -4.51
N ASN A 158 16.17 3.64 -3.56
CA ASN A 158 16.52 3.67 -2.12
C ASN A 158 15.56 2.85 -1.25
N ALA A 159 14.42 2.42 -1.79
CA ALA A 159 13.38 1.75 -1.02
C ALA A 159 12.73 0.60 -1.80
N THR A 160 12.20 -0.38 -1.08
CA THR A 160 11.44 -1.50 -1.66
C THR A 160 10.27 -1.84 -0.74
N SER A 161 9.08 -1.92 -1.30
CA SER A 161 7.87 -2.39 -0.61
C SER A 161 7.34 -3.62 -1.31
N SER A 162 6.92 -4.62 -0.55
CA SER A 162 6.30 -5.84 -1.06
C SER A 162 4.98 -6.10 -0.34
N ALA A 163 3.95 -6.40 -1.10
CA ALA A 163 2.65 -6.79 -0.58
C ALA A 163 2.20 -8.09 -1.25
N SER A 164 1.77 -9.04 -0.46
CA SER A 164 1.17 -10.29 -0.92
C SER A 164 -0.16 -10.52 -0.20
N SER A 165 -1.18 -10.93 -0.93
CA SER A 165 -2.48 -11.22 -0.34
C SER A 165 -3.19 -12.32 -1.12
N ILE A 166 -3.85 -13.21 -0.38
CA ILE A 166 -4.77 -14.20 -0.93
C ILE A 166 -6.18 -13.66 -0.77
N MET A 167 -6.87 -13.54 -1.89
CA MET A 167 -8.20 -12.96 -1.99
C MET A 167 -9.20 -14.02 -2.41
N ARG A 168 -10.33 -14.09 -1.71
CA ARG A 168 -11.43 -14.96 -2.05
C ARG A 168 -12.38 -14.21 -2.99
N MET A 169 -12.80 -14.86 -4.07
CA MET A 169 -13.80 -14.31 -4.95
C MET A 169 -15.19 -14.31 -4.30
N GLY A 170 -15.94 -13.24 -4.53
CA GLY A 170 -17.20 -13.01 -3.82
C GLY A 170 -18.37 -13.89 -4.22
N TRP A 171 -18.34 -14.51 -5.41
CA TRP A 171 -19.48 -15.24 -5.95
C TRP A 171 -19.27 -16.75 -5.92
N LEU A 172 -20.27 -17.46 -5.43
CA LEU A 172 -20.45 -18.89 -5.65
C LEU A 172 -20.93 -19.06 -7.10
N GLN A 173 -20.27 -19.91 -7.86
CA GLN A 173 -20.85 -20.48 -9.07
C GLN A 173 -21.78 -21.63 -8.68
#